data_49d3e58febb351904ca3db073670ffee
#
_entry.id   49d3e58febb351904ca3db073670ffee
#
_cell.length_a   1.000
_cell.length_b   1.000
_cell.length_c   1.000
_cell.angle_alpha   90.00
_cell.angle_beta   90.00
_cell.angle_gamma   90.00
#
_symmetry.space_group_name_H-M   'P 1'
#
loop_
_entity.id
_entity.type
_entity.pdbx_description
1 polymer ?
#
loop_
_entity_poly.entity_id
_entity_poly.type
_entity_poly.pdbx_seq_one_letter_code
_entity_poly.pdbx_strand_id
1 'polypeptide(L)'
;MLIQYLSDIHLEFMTKVPKIIVKADVLCLAGDIGYPYSGIYKDFLIAMNKSFKKVFLITGNHEYYNSEKYSNHSMDNVNTMIKSLIKFHKLDNITFLNNSYEIYNDIIFVGTTLWSNIQSQNMNDLVLMNDFKQIENMTYDTYKLLHLKSCNFIENTLSEISKDDKYKNKKIVMMTHHLPSFKLIDEKYALSDFNCFYASNCDKYFVEPIKAWIYGHTHTPNQTIINNIKFACNPKGYPSENTIIKFLTIDV
;
A
#
# COMPACT_ATOMS: atom_id res chain seq x y z
N MET A 1 -2.24 -13.14 -15.59
CA MET A 1 -2.68 -11.73 -15.84
C MET A 1 -1.52 -10.80 -15.55
N LEU A 2 -1.18 -9.94 -16.53
CA LEU A 2 -0.12 -8.95 -16.30
C LEU A 2 -0.65 -7.77 -15.49
N ILE A 3 0.05 -7.39 -14.43
CA ILE A 3 -0.30 -6.32 -13.50
C ILE A 3 0.88 -5.35 -13.41
N GLN A 4 0.64 -4.07 -13.65
CA GLN A 4 1.61 -3.01 -13.38
C GLN A 4 1.47 -2.56 -11.93
N TYR A 5 2.57 -2.20 -11.28
CA TYR A 5 2.53 -1.78 -9.87
C TYR A 5 3.50 -0.64 -9.59
N LEU A 6 3.10 0.22 -8.67
CA LEU A 6 3.83 1.39 -8.19
C LEU A 6 3.52 1.62 -6.72
N SER A 7 4.45 2.23 -6.02
CA SER A 7 4.28 2.73 -4.65
C SER A 7 5.11 3.98 -4.42
N ASP A 8 4.92 4.62 -3.29
CA ASP A 8 5.79 5.68 -2.78
C ASP A 8 6.06 6.77 -3.84
N ILE A 9 5.01 7.21 -4.53
CA ILE A 9 5.12 8.24 -5.58
C ILE A 9 5.39 9.60 -4.98
N HIS A 10 4.83 9.87 -3.79
CA HIS A 10 5.03 11.10 -3.02
C HIS A 10 4.72 12.36 -3.84
N LEU A 11 3.48 12.41 -4.37
CA LEU A 11 2.99 13.55 -5.17
C LEU A 11 3.06 14.88 -4.42
N GLU A 12 3.08 14.86 -3.08
CA GLU A 12 3.26 16.05 -2.23
C GLU A 12 4.57 16.79 -2.49
N PHE A 13 5.58 16.12 -3.04
CA PHE A 13 6.85 16.71 -3.44
C PHE A 13 6.93 17.04 -4.93
N MET A 14 5.82 16.89 -5.67
CA MET A 14 5.80 17.14 -7.11
C MET A 14 4.97 18.37 -7.45
N THR A 15 5.37 19.06 -8.51
CA THR A 15 4.63 20.22 -9.06
C THR A 15 3.74 19.87 -10.24
N LYS A 16 3.96 18.69 -10.83
CA LYS A 16 3.20 18.19 -12.01
C LYS A 16 2.90 16.71 -11.86
N VAL A 17 1.74 16.31 -12.35
CA VAL A 17 1.37 14.88 -12.42
C VAL A 17 2.40 14.12 -13.25
N PRO A 18 3.03 13.08 -12.70
CA PRO A 18 4.00 12.27 -13.42
C PRO A 18 3.32 11.48 -14.55
N LYS A 19 3.99 11.39 -15.69
CA LYS A 19 3.53 10.54 -16.78
C LYS A 19 3.80 9.07 -16.46
N ILE A 20 2.76 8.26 -16.40
CA ILE A 20 2.87 6.81 -16.25
C ILE A 20 2.72 6.16 -17.62
N ILE A 21 3.74 5.39 -18.03
CA ILE A 21 3.66 4.59 -19.26
C ILE A 21 2.93 3.28 -18.95
N VAL A 22 1.82 3.06 -19.64
CA VAL A 22 0.99 1.86 -19.47
C VAL A 22 1.70 0.62 -20.03
N LYS A 23 1.86 -0.40 -19.22
CA LYS A 23 2.47 -1.70 -19.57
C LYS A 23 1.52 -2.88 -19.34
N ALA A 24 0.39 -2.64 -18.64
CA ALA A 24 -0.64 -3.65 -18.38
C ALA A 24 -2.01 -2.96 -18.26
N ASP A 25 -3.08 -3.73 -18.38
CA ASP A 25 -4.46 -3.22 -18.21
C ASP A 25 -4.80 -2.89 -16.75
N VAL A 26 -4.15 -3.55 -15.80
CA VAL A 26 -4.37 -3.41 -14.36
C VAL A 26 -3.18 -2.70 -13.72
N LEU A 27 -3.47 -1.70 -12.88
CA LEU A 27 -2.48 -0.99 -12.05
C LEU A 27 -2.78 -1.21 -10.57
N CYS A 28 -1.76 -1.59 -9.80
CA CYS A 28 -1.78 -1.61 -8.34
C CYS A 28 -0.96 -0.44 -7.79
N LEU A 29 -1.57 0.40 -6.99
CA LEU A 29 -0.97 1.54 -6.28
C LEU A 29 -0.86 1.18 -4.79
N ALA A 30 0.35 0.84 -4.36
CA ALA A 30 0.59 0.24 -3.04
C ALA A 30 0.96 1.27 -1.95
N GLY A 31 0.23 2.38 -1.90
CA GLY A 31 0.33 3.41 -0.86
C GLY A 31 1.43 4.45 -1.10
N ASP A 32 1.41 5.49 -0.29
CA ASP A 32 2.27 6.68 -0.37
C ASP A 32 2.26 7.32 -1.76
N ILE A 33 1.05 7.41 -2.33
CA ILE A 33 0.83 8.08 -3.61
C ILE A 33 0.92 9.60 -3.43
N GLY A 34 0.42 10.10 -2.30
CA GLY A 34 0.47 11.52 -1.95
C GLY A 34 -0.68 11.95 -1.07
N TYR A 35 -0.80 13.25 -0.83
CA TYR A 35 -1.85 13.80 0.02
C TYR A 35 -3.21 13.84 -0.68
N PRO A 36 -4.24 13.10 -0.20
CA PRO A 36 -5.56 12.99 -0.86
C PRO A 36 -6.31 14.32 -1.00
N TYR A 37 -6.01 15.29 -0.16
CA TYR A 37 -6.59 16.63 -0.19
C TYR A 37 -5.88 17.59 -1.16
N SER A 38 -4.83 17.14 -1.86
CA SER A 38 -4.11 17.96 -2.84
C SER A 38 -4.71 17.84 -4.24
N GLY A 39 -4.64 18.95 -5.00
CA GLY A 39 -5.10 18.94 -6.38
C GLY A 39 -4.33 17.96 -7.27
N ILE A 40 -3.03 17.81 -7.03
CA ILE A 40 -2.18 16.91 -7.81
C ILE A 40 -2.55 15.43 -7.60
N TYR A 41 -2.94 15.03 -6.39
CA TYR A 41 -3.44 13.67 -6.10
C TYR A 41 -4.72 13.37 -6.90
N LYS A 42 -5.68 14.29 -6.86
CA LYS A 42 -6.91 14.21 -7.65
C LYS A 42 -6.59 14.08 -9.15
N ASP A 43 -5.75 14.95 -9.68
CA ASP A 43 -5.42 14.97 -11.11
C ASP A 43 -4.65 13.69 -11.53
N PHE A 44 -3.82 13.14 -10.64
CA PHE A 44 -3.17 11.85 -10.84
C PHE A 44 -4.18 10.71 -10.92
N LEU A 45 -5.13 10.62 -9.98
CA LEU A 45 -6.15 9.58 -10.03
C LEU A 45 -7.02 9.68 -11.29
N ILE A 46 -7.40 10.90 -11.71
CA ILE A 46 -8.12 11.11 -12.98
C ILE A 46 -7.30 10.58 -14.17
N ALA A 47 -5.98 10.85 -14.19
CA ALA A 47 -5.11 10.36 -15.26
C ALA A 47 -5.01 8.82 -15.24
N MET A 48 -4.88 8.19 -14.07
CA MET A 48 -4.82 6.73 -13.95
C MET A 48 -6.15 6.08 -14.36
N ASN A 49 -7.29 6.66 -13.96
CA ASN A 49 -8.61 6.18 -14.37
C ASN A 49 -8.80 6.16 -15.90
N LYS A 50 -8.22 7.16 -16.59
CA LYS A 50 -8.27 7.24 -18.07
C LYS A 50 -7.32 6.26 -18.75
N SER A 51 -6.22 5.93 -18.10
CA SER A 51 -5.11 5.18 -18.71
C SER A 51 -5.22 3.66 -18.53
N PHE A 52 -5.85 3.21 -17.45
CA PHE A 52 -5.92 1.79 -17.08
C PHE A 52 -7.37 1.30 -17.10
N LYS A 53 -7.57 0.01 -17.44
CA LYS A 53 -8.90 -0.62 -17.37
C LYS A 53 -9.34 -0.87 -15.94
N LYS A 54 -8.38 -1.11 -15.03
CA LYS A 54 -8.62 -1.26 -13.60
C LYS A 54 -7.44 -0.73 -12.79
N VAL A 55 -7.73 -0.03 -11.71
CA VAL A 55 -6.74 0.48 -10.77
C VAL A 55 -7.16 0.04 -9.37
N PHE A 56 -6.28 -0.62 -8.65
CA PHE A 56 -6.42 -0.89 -7.22
C PHE A 56 -5.53 0.06 -6.45
N LEU A 57 -6.09 0.74 -5.48
CA LEU A 57 -5.43 1.76 -4.66
C LEU A 57 -5.53 1.36 -3.20
N ILE A 58 -4.43 1.38 -2.48
CA ILE A 58 -4.40 1.38 -1.01
C ILE A 58 -3.72 2.65 -0.50
N THR A 59 -3.88 2.95 0.77
CA THR A 59 -3.10 3.98 1.45
C THR A 59 -1.80 3.41 2.01
N GLY A 60 -0.75 4.24 2.05
CA GLY A 60 0.37 4.07 2.96
C GLY A 60 0.17 4.90 4.23
N ASN A 61 1.27 5.35 4.84
CA ASN A 61 1.23 6.23 6.00
C ASN A 61 1.15 7.71 5.60
N HIS A 62 1.77 8.11 4.48
CA HIS A 62 1.80 9.52 4.03
C HIS A 62 0.43 10.07 3.63
N GLU A 63 -0.50 9.24 3.16
CA GLU A 63 -1.87 9.69 2.91
C GLU A 63 -2.53 10.31 4.16
N TYR A 64 -2.10 9.91 5.34
CA TYR A 64 -2.64 10.36 6.63
C TYR A 64 -1.85 11.50 7.28
N TYR A 65 -0.75 11.96 6.68
CA TYR A 65 0.06 13.03 7.23
C TYR A 65 -0.66 14.38 7.13
N ASN A 66 -0.66 15.07 8.26
CA ASN A 66 -1.05 16.47 8.32
C ASN A 66 0.15 17.36 7.99
N SER A 67 -0.10 18.48 7.35
CA SER A 67 0.91 19.48 7.03
C SER A 67 0.42 20.86 7.49
N GLU A 68 1.29 21.87 7.52
CA GLU A 68 0.91 23.25 7.88
C GLU A 68 -0.27 23.77 7.04
N LYS A 69 -0.32 23.40 5.77
CA LYS A 69 -1.41 23.80 4.85
C LYS A 69 -2.67 22.99 5.05
N TYR A 70 -2.56 21.75 5.53
CA TYR A 70 -3.64 20.77 5.62
C TYR A 70 -3.54 20.08 6.98
N SER A 71 -4.17 20.63 7.98
CA SER A 71 -4.20 20.13 9.35
C SER A 71 -5.57 19.57 9.73
N ASN A 72 -5.62 18.80 10.81
CA ASN A 72 -6.84 18.26 11.40
C ASN A 72 -7.60 17.24 10.51
N HIS A 73 -6.87 16.41 9.77
CA HIS A 73 -7.45 15.31 9.04
C HIS A 73 -7.22 13.98 9.78
N SER A 74 -8.27 13.49 10.44
CA SER A 74 -8.23 12.14 10.99
C SER A 74 -8.13 11.09 9.86
N MET A 75 -7.63 9.90 10.19
CA MET A 75 -7.52 8.79 9.22
C MET A 75 -8.88 8.46 8.57
N ASP A 76 -9.98 8.51 9.33
CA ASP A 76 -11.33 8.25 8.81
C ASP A 76 -11.78 9.35 7.84
N ASN A 77 -11.44 10.61 8.12
CA ASN A 77 -11.71 11.73 7.21
C ASN A 77 -10.94 11.56 5.90
N VAL A 78 -9.68 11.17 5.96
CA VAL A 78 -8.85 10.90 4.76
C VAL A 78 -9.45 9.75 3.92
N ASN A 79 -9.81 8.65 4.56
CA ASN A 79 -10.45 7.52 3.88
C ASN A 79 -11.78 7.92 3.21
N THR A 80 -12.58 8.73 3.90
CA THR A 80 -13.85 9.26 3.37
C THR A 80 -13.59 10.20 2.19
N MET A 81 -12.55 11.02 2.27
CA MET A 81 -12.15 11.94 1.20
C MET A 81 -11.75 11.18 -0.07
N ILE A 82 -10.92 10.12 0.03
CA ILE A 82 -10.53 9.29 -1.12
C ILE A 82 -11.79 8.69 -1.78
N LYS A 83 -12.68 8.09 -0.99
CA LYS A 83 -13.94 7.53 -1.51
C LYS A 83 -14.82 8.57 -2.19
N SER A 84 -14.93 9.75 -1.58
CA SER A 84 -15.72 10.88 -2.11
C SER A 84 -15.12 11.41 -3.40
N LEU A 85 -13.79 11.53 -3.50
CA LEU A 85 -13.08 11.95 -4.69
C LEU A 85 -13.35 10.98 -5.86
N ILE A 86 -13.21 9.68 -5.63
CA ILE A 86 -13.48 8.63 -6.62
C ILE A 86 -14.93 8.73 -7.11
N LYS A 87 -15.90 8.83 -6.20
CA LYS A 87 -17.32 8.92 -6.52
C LYS A 87 -17.67 10.21 -7.26
N PHE A 88 -17.20 11.37 -6.76
CA PHE A 88 -17.54 12.69 -7.33
C PHE A 88 -17.01 12.85 -8.77
N HIS A 89 -15.79 12.37 -9.02
CA HIS A 89 -15.17 12.45 -10.35
C HIS A 89 -15.49 11.26 -11.26
N LYS A 90 -16.37 10.34 -10.82
CA LYS A 90 -16.79 9.13 -11.56
C LYS A 90 -15.57 8.32 -12.05
N LEU A 91 -14.65 8.04 -11.13
CA LEU A 91 -13.44 7.27 -11.43
C LEU A 91 -13.74 5.77 -11.31
N ASP A 92 -14.60 5.27 -12.20
CA ASP A 92 -15.22 3.95 -12.12
C ASP A 92 -14.21 2.79 -12.29
N ASN A 93 -13.04 3.09 -12.88
CA ASN A 93 -11.97 2.10 -13.00
C ASN A 93 -11.11 1.97 -11.73
N ILE A 94 -11.29 2.85 -10.73
CA ILE A 94 -10.50 2.86 -9.49
C ILE A 94 -11.28 2.23 -8.34
N THR A 95 -10.69 1.21 -7.71
CA THR A 95 -11.15 0.66 -6.45
C THR A 95 -10.17 1.00 -5.34
N PHE A 96 -10.67 1.69 -4.33
CA PHE A 96 -9.92 1.95 -3.09
C PHE A 96 -10.14 0.80 -2.11
N LEU A 97 -9.05 0.09 -1.80
CA LEU A 97 -9.03 -1.02 -0.85
C LEU A 97 -8.46 -0.54 0.49
N ASN A 98 -9.26 -0.64 1.53
CA ASN A 98 -8.86 -0.35 2.90
C ASN A 98 -9.45 -1.40 3.84
N ASN A 99 -8.67 -2.41 4.19
CA ASN A 99 -9.14 -3.64 4.82
C ASN A 99 -10.36 -4.20 4.07
N SER A 100 -10.19 -4.36 2.76
CA SER A 100 -11.23 -4.87 1.86
C SER A 100 -10.61 -5.59 0.67
N TYR A 101 -11.46 -6.32 -0.06
CA TYR A 101 -11.03 -6.98 -1.30
C TYR A 101 -12.06 -6.75 -2.41
N GLU A 102 -11.61 -6.91 -3.65
CA GLU A 102 -12.47 -6.94 -4.84
C GLU A 102 -12.02 -8.05 -5.79
N ILE A 103 -12.99 -8.64 -6.46
CA ILE A 103 -12.72 -9.65 -7.50
C ILE A 103 -12.73 -8.95 -8.85
N TYR A 104 -11.63 -9.09 -9.58
CA TYR A 104 -11.53 -8.63 -10.95
C TYR A 104 -11.04 -9.78 -11.83
N ASN A 105 -11.87 -10.20 -12.78
CA ASN A 105 -11.71 -11.47 -13.50
C ASN A 105 -11.61 -12.65 -12.50
N ASP A 106 -10.58 -13.48 -12.60
CA ASP A 106 -10.35 -14.64 -11.73
C ASP A 106 -9.34 -14.37 -10.60
N ILE A 107 -9.11 -13.10 -10.28
CA ILE A 107 -8.17 -12.70 -9.24
C ILE A 107 -8.90 -11.91 -8.16
N ILE A 108 -8.62 -12.24 -6.91
CA ILE A 108 -9.06 -11.52 -5.72
C ILE A 108 -7.94 -10.56 -5.33
N PHE A 109 -8.18 -9.25 -5.44
CA PHE A 109 -7.26 -8.22 -4.97
C PHE A 109 -7.61 -7.85 -3.54
N VAL A 110 -6.72 -8.10 -2.62
CA VAL A 110 -6.90 -7.87 -1.18
C VAL A 110 -5.98 -6.73 -0.75
N GLY A 111 -6.53 -5.67 -0.16
CA GLY A 111 -5.77 -4.46 0.15
C GLY A 111 -5.90 -3.98 1.58
N THR A 112 -4.75 -3.66 2.19
CA THR A 112 -4.63 -3.04 3.52
C THR A 112 -3.31 -2.27 3.62
N THR A 113 -3.23 -1.23 4.45
CA THR A 113 -1.94 -0.58 4.77
C THR A 113 -0.98 -1.53 5.49
N LEU A 114 -1.50 -2.52 6.20
CA LEU A 114 -0.87 -3.49 7.09
C LEU A 114 -0.34 -2.84 8.39
N TRP A 115 0.28 -1.65 8.31
CA TRP A 115 1.07 -1.09 9.39
C TRP A 115 2.09 -2.11 9.93
N SER A 116 3.11 -1.69 10.64
CA SER A 116 4.08 -2.64 11.17
C SER A 116 3.80 -2.98 12.63
N ASN A 117 4.25 -4.16 13.05
CA ASN A 117 4.14 -4.59 14.44
C ASN A 117 5.31 -4.05 15.26
N ILE A 118 5.20 -2.84 15.74
CA ILE A 118 6.23 -2.21 16.58
C ILE A 118 6.33 -2.98 17.89
N GLN A 119 7.50 -3.54 18.18
CA GLN A 119 7.78 -4.27 19.41
C GLN A 119 8.34 -3.35 20.52
N SER A 120 9.03 -2.27 20.13
CA SER A 120 9.64 -1.32 21.06
C SER A 120 8.60 -0.35 21.60
N GLN A 121 8.61 -0.16 22.91
CA GLN A 121 7.91 0.92 23.60
C GLN A 121 8.86 2.07 23.93
N ASN A 122 10.06 2.09 23.35
CA ASN A 122 11.01 3.16 23.58
C ASN A 122 10.45 4.47 22.99
N MET A 123 10.09 5.40 23.87
CA MET A 123 9.53 6.68 23.49
C MET A 123 10.47 7.53 22.62
N ASN A 124 11.78 7.34 22.76
CA ASN A 124 12.76 8.05 21.92
C ASN A 124 12.68 7.58 20.47
N ASP A 125 12.48 6.29 20.23
CA ASP A 125 12.37 5.74 18.87
C ASP A 125 11.06 6.22 18.22
N LEU A 126 9.95 6.24 18.96
CA LEU A 126 8.67 6.76 18.47
C LEU A 126 8.77 8.25 18.08
N VAL A 127 9.48 9.05 18.86
CA VAL A 127 9.69 10.48 18.57
C VAL A 127 10.48 10.70 17.28
N LEU A 128 11.28 9.74 16.84
CA LEU A 128 12.01 9.83 15.57
C LEU A 128 11.12 9.54 14.35
N MET A 129 9.99 8.83 14.54
CA MET A 129 9.09 8.45 13.45
C MET A 129 8.10 9.57 13.12
N ASN A 130 8.00 9.90 11.84
CA ASN A 130 7.09 10.93 11.36
C ASN A 130 5.61 10.58 11.57
N ASP A 131 5.26 9.30 11.57
CA ASP A 131 3.89 8.83 11.81
C ASP A 131 3.34 9.37 13.13
N PHE A 132 4.16 9.37 14.19
CA PHE A 132 3.76 9.85 15.51
C PHE A 132 3.73 11.39 15.64
N LYS A 133 4.31 12.10 14.65
CA LYS A 133 4.32 13.58 14.61
C LYS A 133 3.23 14.13 13.70
N GLN A 134 2.94 13.43 12.60
CA GLN A 134 2.16 13.97 11.49
C GLN A 134 0.78 13.34 11.34
N ILE A 135 0.54 12.15 11.91
CA ILE A 135 -0.79 11.55 11.90
C ILE A 135 -1.55 11.97 13.14
N GLU A 136 -2.74 12.52 12.96
CA GLU A 136 -3.59 13.00 14.04
C GLU A 136 -3.88 11.90 15.06
N ASN A 137 -3.63 12.18 16.34
CA ASN A 137 -3.86 11.26 17.46
C ASN A 137 -3.13 9.90 17.37
N MET A 138 -2.02 9.83 16.62
CA MET A 138 -1.22 8.61 16.53
C MET A 138 -0.47 8.38 17.85
N THR A 139 -0.79 7.27 18.49
CA THR A 139 -0.10 6.77 19.69
C THR A 139 0.44 5.37 19.41
N TYR A 140 1.32 4.87 20.28
CA TYR A 140 1.80 3.49 20.20
C TYR A 140 0.64 2.48 20.16
N ASP A 141 -0.35 2.64 21.03
CA ASP A 141 -1.50 1.75 21.09
C ASP A 141 -2.36 1.83 19.84
N THR A 142 -2.56 3.04 19.31
CA THR A 142 -3.30 3.24 18.05
C THR A 142 -2.56 2.55 16.89
N TYR A 143 -1.24 2.73 16.79
CA TYR A 143 -0.43 2.12 15.74
C TYR A 143 -0.50 0.59 15.78
N LYS A 144 -0.32 0.02 16.98
CA LYS A 144 -0.45 -1.43 17.22
C LYS A 144 -1.83 -1.96 16.87
N LEU A 145 -2.88 -1.21 17.25
CA LEU A 145 -4.27 -1.58 16.93
C LEU A 145 -4.52 -1.60 15.42
N LEU A 146 -3.94 -0.66 14.67
CA LEU A 146 -4.04 -0.62 13.20
C LEU A 146 -3.41 -1.86 12.57
N HIS A 147 -2.22 -2.27 13.05
CA HIS A 147 -1.59 -3.53 12.62
C HIS A 147 -2.48 -4.74 12.91
N LEU A 148 -3.00 -4.86 14.13
CA LEU A 148 -3.89 -5.96 14.52
C LEU A 148 -5.16 -6.01 13.67
N LYS A 149 -5.78 -4.87 13.38
CA LYS A 149 -6.95 -4.79 12.49
C LYS A 149 -6.63 -5.30 11.09
N SER A 150 -5.47 -4.94 10.55
CA SER A 150 -5.03 -5.41 9.24
C SER A 150 -4.78 -6.92 9.22
N CYS A 151 -4.11 -7.46 10.26
CA CYS A 151 -3.88 -8.89 10.40
C CYS A 151 -5.19 -9.68 10.52
N ASN A 152 -6.11 -9.23 11.37
CA ASN A 152 -7.43 -9.86 11.53
C ASN A 152 -8.23 -9.85 10.22
N PHE A 153 -8.15 -8.74 9.46
CA PHE A 153 -8.77 -8.66 8.14
C PHE A 153 -8.18 -9.70 7.18
N ILE A 154 -6.85 -9.83 7.11
CA ILE A 154 -6.20 -10.83 6.26
C ILE A 154 -6.62 -12.24 6.66
N GLU A 155 -6.58 -12.58 7.96
CA GLU A 155 -6.97 -13.91 8.46
C GLU A 155 -8.42 -14.26 8.11
N ASN A 156 -9.33 -13.34 8.37
CA ASN A 156 -10.76 -13.53 8.08
C ASN A 156 -11.00 -13.71 6.57
N THR A 157 -10.35 -12.89 5.74
CA THR A 157 -10.46 -12.96 4.28
C THR A 157 -9.92 -14.29 3.75
N LEU A 158 -8.74 -14.73 4.19
CA LEU A 158 -8.17 -16.02 3.77
C LEU A 158 -9.05 -17.18 4.24
N SER A 159 -9.59 -17.11 5.47
CA SER A 159 -10.52 -18.11 6.00
C SER A 159 -11.84 -18.15 5.20
N GLU A 160 -12.41 -17.01 4.83
CA GLU A 160 -13.60 -16.92 3.98
C GLU A 160 -13.34 -17.56 2.62
N ILE A 161 -12.25 -17.15 1.95
CA ILE A 161 -11.89 -17.63 0.62
C ILE A 161 -11.66 -19.15 0.62
N SER A 162 -11.08 -19.71 1.69
CA SER A 162 -10.80 -21.14 1.78
C SER A 162 -12.06 -22.01 1.99
N LYS A 163 -13.16 -21.45 2.47
CA LYS A 163 -14.38 -22.18 2.84
C LYS A 163 -15.50 -22.10 1.81
N ASP A 164 -15.47 -21.13 0.92
CA ASP A 164 -16.56 -20.88 -0.02
C ASP A 164 -16.15 -21.29 -1.44
N ASP A 165 -16.85 -22.25 -2.01
CA ASP A 165 -16.61 -22.79 -3.36
C ASP A 165 -16.65 -21.72 -4.46
N LYS A 166 -17.29 -20.58 -4.25
CA LYS A 166 -17.29 -19.46 -5.23
C LYS A 166 -15.89 -18.91 -5.51
N TYR A 167 -14.94 -19.12 -4.58
CA TYR A 167 -13.56 -18.68 -4.72
C TYR A 167 -12.61 -19.80 -5.20
N LYS A 168 -13.13 -21.04 -5.32
CA LYS A 168 -12.35 -22.17 -5.82
C LYS A 168 -11.73 -21.81 -7.16
N ASN A 169 -10.45 -22.05 -7.31
CA ASN A 169 -9.65 -21.70 -8.49
C ASN A 169 -9.34 -20.19 -8.67
N LYS A 170 -9.76 -19.31 -7.79
CA LYS A 170 -9.33 -17.91 -7.85
C LYS A 170 -7.95 -17.75 -7.23
N LYS A 171 -7.15 -16.90 -7.85
CA LYS A 171 -5.84 -16.50 -7.33
C LYS A 171 -5.99 -15.26 -6.44
N ILE A 172 -5.09 -15.06 -5.50
CA ILE A 172 -5.05 -13.86 -4.67
C ILE A 172 -3.82 -13.03 -5.03
N VAL A 173 -4.03 -11.72 -5.16
CA VAL A 173 -2.99 -10.69 -5.16
C VAL A 173 -3.17 -9.87 -3.89
N MET A 174 -2.19 -9.97 -2.99
CA MET A 174 -2.13 -9.14 -1.79
C MET A 174 -1.50 -7.79 -2.11
N MET A 175 -2.06 -6.74 -1.55
CA MET A 175 -1.51 -5.39 -1.59
C MET A 175 -1.37 -4.86 -0.17
N THR A 176 -0.14 -4.56 0.25
CA THR A 176 0.13 -3.90 1.52
C THR A 176 1.05 -2.72 1.29
N HIS A 177 1.05 -1.73 2.19
CA HIS A 177 2.07 -0.70 2.13
C HIS A 177 3.31 -1.12 2.92
N HIS A 178 3.15 -1.45 4.19
CA HIS A 178 4.27 -1.99 4.98
C HIS A 178 4.63 -3.41 4.54
N LEU A 179 5.89 -3.78 4.76
CA LEU A 179 6.44 -5.08 4.38
C LEU A 179 5.84 -6.19 5.24
N PRO A 180 5.34 -7.28 4.64
CA PRO A 180 4.76 -8.39 5.39
C PRO A 180 5.82 -9.32 6.01
N SER A 181 7.11 -9.11 5.71
CA SER A 181 8.19 -9.96 6.22
C SER A 181 9.49 -9.19 6.34
N PHE A 182 10.26 -9.48 7.39
CA PHE A 182 11.65 -9.01 7.53
C PHE A 182 12.57 -9.56 6.44
N LYS A 183 12.23 -10.66 5.80
CA LYS A 183 12.97 -11.22 4.64
C LYS A 183 12.97 -10.32 3.41
N LEU A 184 12.11 -9.30 3.39
CA LEU A 184 11.98 -8.33 2.29
C LEU A 184 12.77 -7.04 2.55
N ILE A 185 13.37 -6.90 3.74
CA ILE A 185 14.28 -5.80 4.06
C ILE A 185 15.56 -5.94 3.22
N ASP A 186 16.00 -4.84 2.64
CA ASP A 186 17.27 -4.79 1.90
C ASP A 186 18.44 -5.10 2.84
N GLU A 187 19.41 -5.89 2.36
CA GLU A 187 20.58 -6.32 3.15
C GLU A 187 21.34 -5.15 3.81
N LYS A 188 21.39 -4.01 3.15
CA LYS A 188 22.05 -2.81 3.70
C LYS A 188 21.40 -2.30 5.00
N TYR A 189 20.13 -2.69 5.28
CA TYR A 189 19.39 -2.32 6.47
C TYR A 189 19.16 -3.50 7.42
N ALA A 190 19.71 -4.69 7.13
CA ALA A 190 19.42 -5.92 7.88
C ALA A 190 19.63 -5.81 9.40
N LEU A 191 20.61 -4.99 9.82
CA LEU A 191 20.97 -4.79 11.24
C LEU A 191 20.34 -3.53 11.86
N SER A 192 19.40 -2.86 11.17
CA SER A 192 18.78 -1.64 11.70
C SER A 192 17.73 -1.96 12.76
N ASP A 193 17.83 -1.33 13.91
CA ASP A 193 16.84 -1.41 15.00
C ASP A 193 15.48 -0.81 14.57
N PHE A 194 15.47 0.01 13.51
CA PHE A 194 14.26 0.62 12.94
C PHE A 194 13.46 -0.31 12.04
N ASN A 195 13.94 -1.50 11.72
CA ASN A 195 13.23 -2.43 10.82
C ASN A 195 11.82 -2.77 11.30
N CYS A 196 11.55 -2.72 12.62
CA CYS A 196 10.22 -2.93 13.18
C CYS A 196 9.20 -1.86 12.77
N PHE A 197 9.62 -0.69 12.27
CA PHE A 197 8.73 0.34 11.73
C PHE A 197 8.40 0.11 10.25
N TYR A 198 9.13 -0.75 9.57
CA TYR A 198 8.96 -1.04 8.14
C TYR A 198 8.30 -2.39 7.87
N ALA A 199 8.61 -3.40 8.69
CA ALA A 199 8.23 -4.77 8.43
C ALA A 199 7.60 -5.46 9.64
N SER A 200 6.83 -6.49 9.36
CA SER A 200 6.26 -7.39 10.37
C SER A 200 6.49 -8.85 10.01
N ASN A 201 6.49 -9.73 10.99
CA ASN A 201 6.54 -11.17 10.74
C ASN A 201 5.12 -11.69 10.43
N CYS A 202 4.70 -11.56 9.18
CA CYS A 202 3.43 -12.07 8.68
C CYS A 202 3.61 -13.31 7.78
N ASP A 203 4.74 -14.00 7.89
CA ASP A 203 5.09 -15.18 7.06
C ASP A 203 4.04 -16.29 7.12
N LYS A 204 3.25 -16.38 8.20
CA LYS A 204 2.13 -17.31 8.34
C LYS A 204 1.05 -17.16 7.27
N TYR A 205 0.97 -15.98 6.62
CA TYR A 205 0.04 -15.73 5.52
C TYR A 205 0.60 -16.11 4.15
N PHE A 206 1.84 -16.56 4.05
CA PHE A 206 2.46 -16.95 2.78
C PHE A 206 2.01 -18.35 2.34
N VAL A 207 0.73 -18.44 2.00
CA VAL A 207 0.02 -19.69 1.67
C VAL A 207 -0.75 -19.57 0.36
N GLU A 208 -1.02 -20.69 -0.29
CA GLU A 208 -1.96 -20.76 -1.41
C GLU A 208 -3.38 -20.30 -0.96
N PRO A 209 -4.13 -19.62 -1.82
CA PRO A 209 -3.92 -19.38 -3.27
C PRO A 209 -3.26 -18.02 -3.58
N ILE A 210 -2.50 -17.43 -2.64
CA ILE A 210 -1.77 -16.18 -2.90
C ILE A 210 -0.68 -16.44 -3.95
N LYS A 211 -0.68 -15.65 -5.04
CA LYS A 211 0.29 -15.76 -6.13
C LYS A 211 1.24 -14.58 -6.20
N ALA A 212 0.79 -13.42 -5.75
CA ALA A 212 1.62 -12.22 -5.69
C ALA A 212 1.32 -11.39 -4.45
N TRP A 213 2.33 -10.67 -3.97
CA TRP A 213 2.25 -9.71 -2.88
C TRP A 213 2.97 -8.43 -3.27
N ILE A 214 2.22 -7.35 -3.49
CA ILE A 214 2.73 -6.05 -3.88
C ILE A 214 2.80 -5.17 -2.63
N TYR A 215 3.95 -4.52 -2.41
CA TYR A 215 4.16 -3.69 -1.23
C TYR A 215 4.97 -2.42 -1.56
N GLY A 216 5.11 -1.52 -0.58
CA GLY A 216 5.83 -0.26 -0.67
C GLY A 216 6.71 0.02 0.54
N HIS A 217 6.74 1.29 0.98
CA HIS A 217 7.31 1.81 2.22
C HIS A 217 8.84 1.80 2.34
N THR A 218 9.50 0.83 1.78
CA THR A 218 10.97 0.64 1.94
C THR A 218 11.81 1.52 1.01
N HIS A 219 11.20 2.17 0.02
CA HIS A 219 11.86 2.92 -1.06
C HIS A 219 12.97 2.12 -1.79
N THR A 220 13.03 0.82 -1.57
CA THR A 220 13.97 -0.08 -2.24
C THR A 220 13.22 -0.98 -3.22
N PRO A 221 13.46 -0.86 -4.54
CA PRO A 221 12.84 -1.75 -5.51
C PRO A 221 13.24 -3.20 -5.26
N ASN A 222 12.25 -4.10 -5.27
CA ASN A 222 12.50 -5.52 -5.06
C ASN A 222 11.54 -6.38 -5.89
N GLN A 223 12.04 -7.49 -6.40
CA GLN A 223 11.27 -8.61 -6.93
C GLN A 223 11.91 -9.91 -6.44
N THR A 224 11.18 -10.70 -5.69
CA THR A 224 11.66 -12.00 -5.17
C THR A 224 10.53 -13.01 -5.08
N ILE A 225 10.87 -14.28 -4.85
CA ILE A 225 9.90 -15.35 -4.66
C ILE A 225 10.16 -16.01 -3.31
N ILE A 226 9.12 -16.06 -2.47
CA ILE A 226 9.14 -16.78 -1.19
C ILE A 226 7.90 -17.68 -1.17
N ASN A 227 8.05 -18.97 -0.87
CA ASN A 227 6.95 -19.96 -0.82
C ASN A 227 6.09 -19.95 -2.09
N ASN A 228 6.69 -19.85 -3.28
CA ASN A 228 6.02 -19.75 -4.59
C ASN A 228 5.13 -18.49 -4.77
N ILE A 229 5.22 -17.52 -3.87
CA ILE A 229 4.56 -16.22 -3.98
C ILE A 229 5.57 -15.21 -4.52
N LYS A 230 5.16 -14.45 -5.53
CA LYS A 230 5.97 -13.37 -6.11
C LYS A 230 5.80 -12.11 -5.26
N PHE A 231 6.85 -11.64 -4.62
CA PHE A 231 6.88 -10.37 -3.89
C PHE A 231 7.43 -9.27 -4.79
N ALA A 232 6.78 -8.09 -4.78
CA ALA A 232 7.14 -7.01 -5.68
C ALA A 232 6.96 -5.63 -5.02
N CYS A 233 8.00 -4.80 -5.09
CA CYS A 233 8.02 -3.41 -4.65
C CYS A 233 8.63 -2.53 -5.76
N ASN A 234 7.95 -1.43 -6.11
CA ASN A 234 8.41 -0.50 -7.15
C ASN A 234 8.17 0.94 -6.71
N PRO A 235 8.95 1.44 -5.75
CA PRO A 235 8.81 2.77 -5.22
C PRO A 235 9.44 3.81 -6.15
N LYS A 236 8.84 5.01 -6.18
CA LYS A 236 9.50 6.20 -6.71
C LYS A 236 10.46 6.78 -5.67
N GLY A 237 10.03 6.83 -4.40
CA GLY A 237 10.80 7.41 -3.31
C GLY A 237 10.83 8.94 -3.31
N TYR A 238 11.56 9.50 -2.34
CA TYR A 238 11.70 10.95 -2.16
C TYR A 238 12.57 11.60 -3.24
N PRO A 239 12.41 12.91 -3.47
CA PRO A 239 13.28 13.65 -4.43
C PRO A 239 14.76 13.53 -4.13
N SER A 240 15.14 13.47 -2.84
CA SER A 240 16.54 13.33 -2.40
C SER A 240 17.19 12.01 -2.79
N GLU A 241 16.39 10.98 -3.09
CA GLU A 241 16.88 9.65 -3.50
C GLU A 241 17.22 9.58 -4.99
N ASN A 242 16.92 10.65 -5.75
CA ASN A 242 17.20 10.76 -7.18
C ASN A 242 16.73 9.58 -8.04
N THR A 243 15.65 8.92 -7.60
CA THR A 243 15.07 7.79 -8.31
C THR A 243 14.12 8.24 -9.41
N ILE A 244 13.91 7.39 -10.39
CA ILE A 244 12.96 7.58 -11.48
C ILE A 244 11.83 6.55 -11.37
N ILE A 245 10.62 6.91 -11.83
CA ILE A 245 9.50 5.98 -11.90
C ILE A 245 9.85 4.89 -12.93
N LYS A 246 9.88 3.64 -12.46
CA LYS A 246 10.00 2.46 -13.32
C LYS A 246 8.62 1.91 -13.64
N PHE A 247 8.46 1.33 -14.83
CA PHE A 247 7.17 0.79 -15.28
C PHE A 247 7.24 -0.73 -15.28
N LEU A 248 7.35 -1.30 -14.07
CA LEU A 248 7.50 -2.73 -13.84
C LEU A 248 6.13 -3.42 -13.85
N THR A 249 6.14 -4.70 -14.20
CA THR A 249 4.97 -5.57 -14.23
C THR A 249 5.26 -6.90 -13.55
N ILE A 250 4.20 -7.55 -13.07
CA ILE A 250 4.23 -8.90 -12.51
C ILE A 250 3.13 -9.74 -13.19
N ASP A 251 3.44 -10.97 -13.55
CA ASP A 251 2.45 -11.90 -14.10
C ASP A 251 1.90 -12.82 -13.01
N VAL A 252 0.55 -12.95 -12.96
CA VAL A 252 -0.21 -13.70 -11.94
C VAL A 252 -1.14 -14.72 -12.60
#